data_8e2d9a2b912973b336765f94afc07017
#
_entry.id   8e2d9a2b912973b336765f94afc07017
#
_cell.length_a   1.000
_cell.length_b   1.000
_cell.length_c   1.000
_cell.angle_alpha   90.00
_cell.angle_beta   90.00
_cell.angle_gamma   90.00
#
_symmetry.space_group_name_H-M   'P 1'
#
loop_
_entity.id
_entity.type
_entity.pdbx_description
1 polymer ?
#
loop_
_entity_poly.entity_id
_entity_poly.type
_entity_poly.pdbx_seq_one_letter_code
_entity_poly.pdbx_strand_id
1 'polypeptide(L)'
;MNNQKIRNIAIIAHVDHGKTTLVDAMLKQSHVFRENEQVAERIMDSNDLEKERGITILSKNTSVMYHDIKINIVDTPGHADFGGEVERVLKTVDGVLLLVDAFEGAMPQTREVLKKSLSLNLKPIVVINKIDRPGANPAKVLDEVLELFIELNANDDQLEFPVIYASAKNGIAKMDLNEESDNVQCIFETIVNTINPPKCEIEGTSQMLVSNIDYDDYLGRLAIGRIERGTIKSGMTVAVCKNDKTIQGKIAKLFTYKGLKKIEVSEAEAGDIVEISGIADINIGDTICDVNNPEKIPFVDIDEPTVSMTFSVNNGPLAGREGEFVTSRHIRDRLFKELERNVSLRVRETDSADSFEVCGRG
;
A
#
# COMPACT_ATOMS: atom_id res chain seq x y z
N MET A 1 23.46 0.97 -10.47
CA MET A 1 23.01 2.37 -10.78
C MET A 1 21.57 2.47 -10.38
N ASN A 2 21.15 3.56 -9.74
CA ASN A 2 19.75 3.75 -9.35
C ASN A 2 18.87 4.02 -10.57
N ASN A 3 17.63 3.53 -10.56
CA ASN A 3 16.68 3.80 -11.64
C ASN A 3 16.11 5.23 -11.51
N GLN A 4 16.70 6.17 -12.23
CA GLN A 4 16.36 7.60 -12.18
C GLN A 4 14.91 7.91 -12.62
N LYS A 5 14.28 6.97 -13.36
CA LYS A 5 12.94 7.15 -13.93
C LYS A 5 11.81 6.70 -13.00
N ILE A 6 12.11 6.26 -11.79
CA ILE A 6 11.12 5.74 -10.84
C ILE A 6 11.20 6.52 -9.53
N ARG A 7 10.04 6.76 -8.92
CA ARG A 7 9.87 7.17 -7.52
C ARG A 7 8.82 6.28 -6.87
N ASN A 8 9.13 5.74 -5.71
CA ASN A 8 8.20 4.92 -4.95
C ASN A 8 7.82 5.67 -3.67
N ILE A 9 6.55 5.96 -3.49
CA ILE A 9 6.05 6.66 -2.31
C ILE A 9 4.89 5.92 -1.67
N ALA A 10 4.77 6.04 -0.36
CA ALA A 10 3.57 5.66 0.37
C ALA A 10 2.81 6.91 0.83
N ILE A 11 1.48 6.86 0.82
CA ILE A 11 0.66 7.91 1.42
C ILE A 11 0.16 7.43 2.76
N ILE A 12 0.53 8.15 3.81
CA ILE A 12 0.14 7.89 5.19
C ILE A 12 -0.75 9.02 5.70
N ALA A 13 -1.86 8.66 6.30
CA ALA A 13 -2.82 9.62 6.84
C ALA A 13 -3.65 9.00 7.96
N HIS A 14 -4.19 9.83 8.84
CA HIS A 14 -5.30 9.42 9.68
C HIS A 14 -6.58 9.22 8.85
N VAL A 15 -7.50 8.43 9.38
CA VAL A 15 -8.84 8.26 8.80
C VAL A 15 -9.48 9.64 8.60
N ASP A 16 -10.16 9.83 7.49
CA ASP A 16 -10.83 11.08 7.10
C ASP A 16 -9.94 12.31 6.84
N HIS A 17 -8.62 12.23 6.92
CA HIS A 17 -7.73 13.34 6.53
C HIS A 17 -7.71 13.62 5.01
N GLY A 18 -8.40 12.79 4.22
CA GLY A 18 -8.60 13.01 2.78
C GLY A 18 -7.58 12.30 1.89
N LYS A 19 -7.01 11.18 2.35
CA LYS A 19 -6.05 10.36 1.61
C LYS A 19 -6.58 9.93 0.24
N THR A 20 -7.72 9.24 0.20
CA THR A 20 -8.36 8.78 -1.04
C THR A 20 -8.68 9.95 -1.98
N THR A 21 -9.18 11.07 -1.42
CA THR A 21 -9.50 12.27 -2.19
C THR A 21 -8.26 12.89 -2.83
N LEU A 22 -7.12 12.90 -2.11
CA LEU A 22 -5.85 13.42 -2.65
C LEU A 22 -5.34 12.53 -3.79
N VAL A 23 -5.37 11.21 -3.60
CA VAL A 23 -4.96 10.26 -4.66
C VAL A 23 -5.85 10.41 -5.88
N ASP A 24 -7.17 10.52 -5.70
CA ASP A 24 -8.11 10.78 -6.80
C ASP A 24 -7.78 12.09 -7.55
N ALA A 25 -7.46 13.16 -6.83
CA ALA A 25 -7.05 14.42 -7.45
C ALA A 25 -5.75 14.28 -8.25
N MET A 26 -4.75 13.60 -7.67
CA MET A 26 -3.49 13.31 -8.35
C MET A 26 -3.71 12.46 -9.62
N LEU A 27 -4.52 11.42 -9.55
CA LEU A 27 -4.83 10.56 -10.69
C LEU A 27 -5.58 11.32 -11.81
N LYS A 28 -6.56 12.14 -11.46
CA LYS A 28 -7.32 12.94 -12.42
C LYS A 28 -6.43 13.92 -13.18
N GLN A 29 -5.50 14.58 -12.49
CA GLN A 29 -4.65 15.61 -13.07
C GLN A 29 -3.36 15.07 -13.72
N SER A 30 -3.02 13.81 -13.49
CA SER A 30 -1.90 13.15 -14.17
C SER A 30 -2.23 12.67 -15.60
N HIS A 31 -3.43 13.01 -16.13
CA HIS A 31 -3.91 12.58 -17.45
C HIS A 31 -3.91 11.06 -17.69
N VAL A 32 -3.98 10.28 -16.62
CA VAL A 32 -4.09 8.81 -16.70
C VAL A 32 -5.43 8.38 -17.27
N PHE A 33 -6.48 9.18 -17.05
CA PHE A 33 -7.83 8.96 -17.60
C PHE A 33 -8.02 9.68 -18.94
N ARG A 34 -8.83 9.08 -19.81
CA ARG A 34 -9.25 9.75 -21.06
C ARG A 34 -10.20 10.90 -20.70
N GLU A 35 -10.17 11.99 -21.46
CA GLU A 35 -10.98 13.21 -21.23
C GLU A 35 -12.49 12.95 -21.08
N ASN A 36 -13.01 11.83 -21.56
CA ASN A 36 -14.42 11.45 -21.48
C ASN A 36 -14.70 10.27 -20.52
N GLU A 37 -13.72 9.81 -19.74
CA GLU A 37 -13.91 8.72 -18.78
C GLU A 37 -14.56 9.29 -17.51
N GLN A 38 -15.84 8.95 -17.26
CA GLN A 38 -16.50 9.30 -16.00
C GLN A 38 -15.85 8.51 -14.87
N VAL A 39 -15.07 9.22 -14.08
CA VAL A 39 -14.35 8.65 -12.96
C VAL A 39 -15.24 8.74 -11.72
N ALA A 40 -15.62 7.59 -11.16
CA ALA A 40 -16.39 7.56 -9.91
C ALA A 40 -15.59 8.20 -8.77
N GLU A 41 -16.26 8.76 -7.78
CA GLU A 41 -15.61 9.20 -6.54
C GLU A 41 -15.08 7.98 -5.76
N ARG A 42 -13.96 8.13 -5.04
CA ARG A 42 -13.29 7.07 -4.27
C ARG A 42 -12.86 5.86 -5.11
N ILE A 43 -12.18 6.14 -6.20
CA ILE A 43 -11.74 5.13 -7.17
C ILE A 43 -10.87 4.05 -6.52
N MET A 44 -10.09 4.40 -5.49
CA MET A 44 -9.23 3.48 -4.76
C MET A 44 -10.02 2.52 -3.85
N ASP A 45 -11.18 2.91 -3.33
CA ASP A 45 -11.97 2.07 -2.42
C ASP A 45 -12.85 1.10 -3.23
N SER A 46 -12.27 0.00 -3.68
CA SER A 46 -12.94 -0.99 -4.54
C SER A 46 -13.67 -2.09 -3.77
N ASN A 47 -13.33 -2.32 -2.50
CA ASN A 47 -13.95 -3.33 -1.65
C ASN A 47 -15.25 -2.77 -1.04
N ASP A 48 -16.31 -3.58 -1.02
CA ASP A 48 -17.61 -3.18 -0.45
C ASP A 48 -17.50 -2.80 1.03
N LEU A 49 -16.64 -3.49 1.80
CA LEU A 49 -16.35 -3.16 3.20
C LEU A 49 -15.63 -1.81 3.35
N GLU A 50 -14.71 -1.49 2.46
CA GLU A 50 -14.02 -0.19 2.45
C GLU A 50 -15.01 0.95 2.14
N LYS A 51 -15.91 0.73 1.18
CA LYS A 51 -16.97 1.71 0.84
C LYS A 51 -17.95 1.91 1.98
N GLU A 52 -18.39 0.83 2.63
CA GLU A 52 -19.32 0.86 3.76
C GLU A 52 -18.70 1.56 4.99
N ARG A 53 -17.44 1.24 5.29
CA ARG A 53 -16.71 1.76 6.46
C ARG A 53 -16.04 3.11 6.20
N GLY A 54 -15.82 3.48 4.94
CA GLY A 54 -15.12 4.70 4.54
C GLY A 54 -13.61 4.68 4.85
N ILE A 55 -13.02 3.50 5.06
CA ILE A 55 -11.59 3.34 5.40
C ILE A 55 -10.90 2.42 4.39
N THR A 56 -9.61 2.65 4.15
CA THR A 56 -8.76 1.72 3.40
C THR A 56 -8.39 0.55 4.29
N ILE A 57 -8.68 -0.66 3.86
CA ILE A 57 -8.38 -1.92 4.58
C ILE A 57 -7.14 -2.58 3.99
N LEU A 58 -7.06 -2.66 2.66
CA LEU A 58 -5.94 -3.27 1.95
C LEU A 58 -5.10 -2.21 1.24
N SER A 59 -3.80 -2.36 1.30
CA SER A 59 -2.88 -1.52 0.53
C SER A 59 -3.11 -1.70 -0.97
N LYS A 60 -3.11 -0.60 -1.70
CA LYS A 60 -3.31 -0.59 -3.14
C LYS A 60 -2.18 0.13 -3.82
N ASN A 61 -1.79 -0.42 -4.96
CA ASN A 61 -0.76 0.17 -5.79
C ASN A 61 -1.39 0.90 -6.97
N THR A 62 -0.90 2.09 -7.21
CA THR A 62 -1.21 2.88 -8.40
C THR A 62 0.05 3.56 -8.91
N SER A 63 0.02 4.07 -10.12
CA SER A 63 1.13 4.86 -10.62
C SER A 63 0.67 5.98 -11.52
N VAL A 64 1.42 7.06 -11.52
CA VAL A 64 1.23 8.21 -12.40
C VAL A 64 2.54 8.51 -13.13
N MET A 65 2.43 9.07 -14.32
CA MET A 65 3.58 9.59 -15.04
C MET A 65 3.65 11.11 -14.83
N TYR A 66 4.79 11.57 -14.39
CA TYR A 66 5.12 12.99 -14.36
C TYR A 66 6.36 13.22 -15.20
N HIS A 67 6.20 13.87 -16.36
CA HIS A 67 7.18 13.87 -17.42
C HIS A 67 7.65 12.44 -17.77
N ASP A 68 8.95 12.16 -17.68
CA ASP A 68 9.54 10.84 -17.96
C ASP A 68 9.72 9.98 -16.70
N ILE A 69 9.18 10.42 -15.56
CA ILE A 69 9.33 9.75 -14.27
C ILE A 69 8.01 9.07 -13.91
N LYS A 70 8.09 7.77 -13.65
CA LYS A 70 6.99 6.98 -13.09
C LYS A 70 6.99 7.14 -11.56
N ILE A 71 5.89 7.61 -11.02
CA ILE A 71 5.67 7.70 -9.59
C ILE A 71 4.73 6.58 -9.19
N ASN A 72 5.25 5.55 -8.52
CA ASN A 72 4.44 4.53 -7.88
C ASN A 72 3.94 5.06 -6.55
N ILE A 73 2.64 4.95 -6.34
CA ILE A 73 1.95 5.40 -5.13
C ILE A 73 1.34 4.19 -4.47
N VAL A 74 1.77 3.90 -3.25
CA VAL A 74 1.20 2.82 -2.44
C VAL A 74 0.30 3.45 -1.39
N ASP A 75 -0.98 3.14 -1.49
CA ASP A 75 -1.97 3.56 -0.50
C ASP A 75 -1.89 2.64 0.72
N THR A 76 -1.68 3.21 1.92
CA THR A 76 -1.54 2.45 3.15
C THR A 76 -2.84 2.49 3.96
N PRO A 77 -3.21 1.37 4.63
CA PRO A 77 -4.27 1.41 5.62
C PRO A 77 -3.97 2.46 6.69
N GLY A 78 -4.99 3.26 7.04
CA GLY A 78 -4.85 4.33 8.04
C GLY A 78 -5.08 3.88 9.49
N HIS A 79 -5.51 2.62 9.71
CA HIS A 79 -5.89 2.13 11.04
C HIS A 79 -4.75 1.35 11.71
N ALA A 80 -4.61 1.50 13.04
CA ALA A 80 -3.54 0.87 13.84
C ALA A 80 -3.55 -0.67 13.76
N ASP A 81 -4.70 -1.28 13.50
CA ASP A 81 -4.86 -2.74 13.43
C ASP A 81 -4.11 -3.37 12.23
N PHE A 82 -3.78 -2.57 11.22
CA PHE A 82 -3.05 -3.00 10.03
C PHE A 82 -1.54 -2.73 10.08
N GLY A 83 -0.98 -2.58 11.27
CA GLY A 83 0.43 -2.20 11.48
C GLY A 83 1.46 -3.07 10.76
N GLY A 84 1.22 -4.38 10.64
CA GLY A 84 2.09 -5.30 9.90
C GLY A 84 2.05 -5.08 8.39
N GLU A 85 0.88 -4.75 7.83
CA GLU A 85 0.75 -4.43 6.40
C GLU A 85 1.44 -3.10 6.07
N VAL A 86 1.23 -2.09 6.91
CA VAL A 86 1.90 -0.79 6.78
C VAL A 86 3.42 -0.94 6.74
N GLU A 87 4.02 -1.75 7.63
CA GLU A 87 5.47 -1.94 7.66
C GLU A 87 6.00 -2.60 6.38
N ARG A 88 5.27 -3.59 5.84
CA ARG A 88 5.64 -4.23 4.57
C ARG A 88 5.61 -3.26 3.40
N VAL A 89 4.57 -2.43 3.34
CA VAL A 89 4.46 -1.38 2.32
C VAL A 89 5.60 -0.39 2.42
N LEU A 90 5.90 0.11 3.63
CA LEU A 90 6.96 1.09 3.84
C LEU A 90 8.35 0.59 3.41
N LYS A 91 8.59 -0.72 3.42
CA LYS A 91 9.85 -1.32 2.91
C LYS A 91 9.96 -1.32 1.38
N THR A 92 8.85 -1.12 0.66
CA THR A 92 8.85 -1.09 -0.81
C THR A 92 8.99 0.31 -1.40
N VAL A 93 8.97 1.34 -0.55
CA VAL A 93 8.99 2.74 -0.96
C VAL A 93 10.25 3.47 -0.51
N ASP A 94 10.52 4.63 -1.10
CA ASP A 94 11.72 5.44 -0.85
C ASP A 94 11.37 6.76 -0.11
N GLY A 95 10.07 7.07 -0.02
CA GLY A 95 9.58 8.22 0.71
C GLY A 95 8.11 8.12 1.08
N VAL A 96 7.65 9.05 1.91
CA VAL A 96 6.27 9.09 2.40
C VAL A 96 5.65 10.47 2.24
N LEU A 97 4.40 10.51 1.80
CA LEU A 97 3.52 11.67 1.92
C LEU A 97 2.74 11.55 3.22
N LEU A 98 3.05 12.41 4.18
CA LEU A 98 2.28 12.53 5.42
C LEU A 98 1.16 13.53 5.23
N LEU A 99 -0.08 13.05 5.19
CA LEU A 99 -1.26 13.88 5.02
C LEU A 99 -1.89 14.21 6.38
N VAL A 100 -2.04 15.49 6.68
CA VAL A 100 -2.60 15.99 7.94
C VAL A 100 -3.73 16.98 7.65
N ASP A 101 -4.85 16.85 8.36
CA ASP A 101 -5.96 17.80 8.26
C ASP A 101 -5.59 19.13 8.93
N ALA A 102 -5.80 20.26 8.22
CA ALA A 102 -5.47 21.60 8.68
C ALA A 102 -6.29 22.09 9.91
N PHE A 103 -7.32 21.35 10.28
CA PHE A 103 -8.17 21.64 11.46
C PHE A 103 -7.90 20.67 12.61
N GLU A 104 -7.77 19.36 12.30
CA GLU A 104 -7.65 18.31 13.33
C GLU A 104 -6.22 18.11 13.81
N GLY A 105 -5.22 18.45 12.99
CA GLY A 105 -3.82 18.31 13.33
C GLY A 105 -3.30 16.87 13.29
N ALA A 106 -2.18 16.62 13.96
CA ALA A 106 -1.54 15.31 14.01
C ALA A 106 -2.27 14.38 14.99
N MET A 107 -2.82 13.27 14.47
CA MET A 107 -3.61 12.30 15.23
C MET A 107 -2.76 11.10 15.69
N PRO A 108 -3.15 10.38 16.77
CA PRO A 108 -2.35 9.29 17.35
C PRO A 108 -1.98 8.17 16.38
N GLN A 109 -2.87 7.80 15.46
CA GLN A 109 -2.59 6.76 14.47
C GLN A 109 -1.48 7.18 13.50
N THR A 110 -1.42 8.45 13.15
CA THR A 110 -0.35 9.03 12.32
C THR A 110 1.02 8.84 12.98
N ARG A 111 1.08 8.94 14.31
CA ARG A 111 2.31 8.78 15.11
C ARG A 111 2.99 7.43 14.87
N GLU A 112 2.23 6.33 14.94
CA GLU A 112 2.80 4.98 14.79
C GLU A 112 3.33 4.73 13.39
N VAL A 113 2.59 5.14 12.36
CA VAL A 113 3.03 4.97 10.97
C VAL A 113 4.23 5.86 10.65
N LEU A 114 4.23 7.10 11.15
CA LEU A 114 5.34 8.03 10.99
C LEU A 114 6.60 7.50 11.69
N LYS A 115 6.49 7.00 12.93
CA LYS A 115 7.61 6.39 13.66
C LYS A 115 8.26 5.27 12.86
N LYS A 116 7.47 4.38 12.27
CA LYS A 116 7.99 3.30 11.40
C LYS A 116 8.66 3.86 10.15
N SER A 117 8.07 4.87 9.52
CA SER A 117 8.65 5.51 8.33
C SER A 117 10.01 6.16 8.62
N LEU A 118 10.12 6.87 9.74
CA LEU A 118 11.36 7.51 10.18
C LEU A 118 12.45 6.47 10.53
N SER A 119 12.08 5.37 11.18
CA SER A 119 13.01 4.28 11.50
C SER A 119 13.58 3.57 10.27
N LEU A 120 12.87 3.60 9.16
CA LEU A 120 13.31 3.09 7.85
C LEU A 120 14.08 4.13 7.02
N ASN A 121 14.38 5.31 7.59
CA ASN A 121 15.03 6.42 6.90
C ASN A 121 14.32 6.89 5.63
N LEU A 122 12.99 6.76 5.58
CA LEU A 122 12.22 7.29 4.46
C LEU A 122 12.18 8.81 4.50
N LYS A 123 12.27 9.43 3.31
CA LYS A 123 12.15 10.89 3.17
C LYS A 123 10.68 11.30 3.32
N PRO A 124 10.33 12.18 4.27
CA PRO A 124 8.97 12.67 4.44
C PRO A 124 8.70 13.91 3.57
N ILE A 125 7.46 14.00 3.09
CA ILE A 125 6.85 15.20 2.54
C ILE A 125 5.55 15.41 3.33
N VAL A 126 5.34 16.58 3.88
CA VAL A 126 4.14 16.90 4.67
C VAL A 126 3.13 17.62 3.79
N VAL A 127 1.90 17.11 3.77
CA VAL A 127 0.77 17.73 3.05
C VAL A 127 -0.28 18.12 4.07
N ILE A 128 -0.45 19.42 4.30
CA ILE A 128 -1.50 19.97 5.16
C ILE A 128 -2.75 20.18 4.29
N ASN A 129 -3.71 19.28 4.45
CA ASN A 129 -4.91 19.19 3.61
C ASN A 129 -6.11 19.89 4.25
N LYS A 130 -7.13 20.16 3.44
CA LYS A 130 -8.38 20.82 3.82
C LYS A 130 -8.17 22.25 4.32
N ILE A 131 -7.26 22.97 3.70
CA ILE A 131 -7.01 24.39 4.01
C ILE A 131 -8.23 25.29 3.75
N ASP A 132 -9.20 24.80 2.97
CA ASP A 132 -10.49 25.44 2.67
C ASP A 132 -11.53 25.26 3.79
N ARG A 133 -11.27 24.39 4.77
CA ARG A 133 -12.21 24.11 5.86
C ARG A 133 -12.35 25.33 6.80
N PRO A 134 -13.56 25.73 7.18
CA PRO A 134 -13.74 26.76 8.21
C PRO A 134 -13.03 26.39 9.52
N GLY A 135 -12.23 27.30 10.05
CA GLY A 135 -11.43 27.07 11.25
C GLY A 135 -10.11 26.33 11.04
N ALA A 136 -9.72 26.04 9.80
CA ALA A 136 -8.40 25.51 9.50
C ALA A 136 -7.30 26.47 9.98
N ASN A 137 -6.25 25.92 10.59
CA ASN A 137 -5.08 26.67 11.02
C ASN A 137 -3.80 25.94 10.59
N PRO A 138 -3.40 26.06 9.32
CA PRO A 138 -2.24 25.35 8.78
C PRO A 138 -0.93 25.64 9.53
N ALA A 139 -0.73 26.87 10.02
CA ALA A 139 0.48 27.23 10.76
C ALA A 139 0.59 26.47 12.08
N LYS A 140 -0.51 26.43 12.87
CA LYS A 140 -0.53 25.66 14.11
C LYS A 140 -0.32 24.16 13.87
N VAL A 141 -0.94 23.61 12.83
CA VAL A 141 -0.80 22.19 12.47
C VAL A 141 0.62 21.87 12.02
N LEU A 142 1.31 22.78 11.33
CA LEU A 142 2.71 22.62 10.99
C LEU A 142 3.60 22.54 12.22
N ASP A 143 3.38 23.39 13.22
CA ASP A 143 4.10 23.37 14.49
C ASP A 143 3.87 22.03 15.24
N GLU A 144 2.63 21.54 15.30
CA GLU A 144 2.29 20.23 15.88
C GLU A 144 2.97 19.07 15.16
N VAL A 145 3.05 19.11 13.84
CA VAL A 145 3.76 18.12 13.04
C VAL A 145 5.26 18.16 13.32
N LEU A 146 5.86 19.34 13.38
CA LEU A 146 7.27 19.49 13.69
C LEU A 146 7.61 18.97 15.11
N GLU A 147 6.78 19.29 16.10
CA GLU A 147 6.91 18.74 17.46
C GLU A 147 6.84 17.21 17.44
N LEU A 148 5.91 16.63 16.68
CA LEU A 148 5.78 15.18 16.53
C LEU A 148 7.03 14.54 15.92
N PHE A 149 7.66 15.16 14.91
CA PHE A 149 8.90 14.66 14.31
C PHE A 149 10.04 14.68 15.34
N ILE A 150 10.16 15.76 16.12
CA ILE A 150 11.16 15.88 17.19
C ILE A 150 10.96 14.82 18.27
N GLU A 151 9.73 14.62 18.73
CA GLU A 151 9.39 13.57 19.70
C GLU A 151 9.72 12.15 19.21
N LEU A 152 9.61 11.91 17.90
CA LEU A 152 9.93 10.64 17.27
C LEU A 152 11.42 10.48 16.94
N ASN A 153 12.26 11.43 17.36
CA ASN A 153 13.72 11.45 17.12
C ASN A 153 14.06 11.42 15.62
N ALA A 154 13.33 12.20 14.80
CA ALA A 154 13.68 12.41 13.42
C ALA A 154 15.11 13.01 13.30
N ASN A 155 15.88 12.56 12.32
CA ASN A 155 17.19 13.13 12.03
C ASN A 155 17.09 14.46 11.28
N ASP A 156 18.20 15.20 11.16
CA ASP A 156 18.23 16.53 10.54
C ASP A 156 17.67 16.49 9.10
N ASP A 157 18.04 15.49 8.31
CA ASP A 157 17.52 15.31 6.94
C ASP A 157 16.00 15.07 6.89
N GLN A 158 15.42 14.50 7.95
CA GLN A 158 13.99 14.23 8.06
C GLN A 158 13.23 15.43 8.62
N LEU A 159 13.89 16.30 9.40
CA LEU A 159 13.32 17.55 9.89
C LEU A 159 13.25 18.63 8.80
N GLU A 160 14.10 18.56 7.78
CA GLU A 160 14.06 19.43 6.59
C GLU A 160 13.04 18.95 5.55
N PHE A 161 11.82 18.61 6.00
CA PHE A 161 10.77 18.16 5.10
C PHE A 161 10.10 19.33 4.36
N PRO A 162 9.79 19.21 3.07
CA PRO A 162 8.95 20.15 2.36
C PRO A 162 7.50 20.09 2.84
N VAL A 163 6.83 21.23 2.84
CA VAL A 163 5.43 21.38 3.24
C VAL A 163 4.61 21.83 2.04
N ILE A 164 3.48 21.14 1.83
CA ILE A 164 2.51 21.45 0.79
C ILE A 164 1.17 21.73 1.46
N TYR A 165 0.51 22.78 1.03
CA TYR A 165 -0.84 23.14 1.49
C TYR A 165 -1.85 22.73 0.42
N ALA A 166 -2.84 21.90 0.77
CA ALA A 166 -3.76 21.33 -0.20
C ALA A 166 -5.23 21.46 0.19
N SER A 167 -6.07 21.55 -0.81
CA SER A 167 -7.48 21.24 -0.75
C SER A 167 -7.76 20.13 -1.76
N ALA A 168 -7.59 18.88 -1.33
CA ALA A 168 -7.75 17.72 -2.20
C ALA A 168 -9.14 17.68 -2.85
N LYS A 169 -10.17 18.10 -2.13
CA LYS A 169 -11.56 18.18 -2.63
C LYS A 169 -11.69 19.14 -3.81
N ASN A 170 -10.99 20.24 -3.78
CA ASN A 170 -10.99 21.26 -4.84
C ASN A 170 -9.92 20.98 -5.90
N GLY A 171 -9.09 19.95 -5.72
CA GLY A 171 -8.02 19.56 -6.64
C GLY A 171 -6.89 20.58 -6.74
N ILE A 172 -6.59 21.30 -5.65
CA ILE A 172 -5.55 22.32 -5.58
C ILE A 172 -4.49 22.01 -4.53
N ALA A 173 -3.25 22.35 -4.84
CA ALA A 173 -2.13 22.31 -3.90
C ALA A 173 -1.15 23.43 -4.19
N LYS A 174 -0.42 23.92 -3.16
CA LYS A 174 0.51 25.05 -3.26
C LYS A 174 1.60 24.97 -2.19
N MET A 175 2.74 25.57 -2.48
CA MET A 175 3.88 25.61 -1.54
C MET A 175 3.77 26.77 -0.55
N ASP A 176 3.10 27.85 -0.90
CA ASP A 176 2.83 29.00 -0.03
C ASP A 176 1.31 29.25 0.03
N LEU A 177 0.79 29.55 1.23
CA LEU A 177 -0.62 29.85 1.44
C LEU A 177 -1.12 31.08 0.65
N ASN A 178 -0.23 32.01 0.31
CA ASN A 178 -0.55 33.22 -0.44
C ASN A 178 -0.52 33.01 -1.96
N GLU A 179 -0.03 31.88 -2.45
CA GLU A 179 -0.03 31.57 -3.88
C GLU A 179 -1.44 31.19 -4.35
N GLU A 180 -1.77 31.54 -5.58
CA GLU A 180 -2.92 31.01 -6.29
C GLU A 180 -2.54 29.72 -6.99
N SER A 181 -3.36 28.70 -6.86
CA SER A 181 -3.17 27.42 -7.56
C SER A 181 -4.52 26.86 -7.97
N ASP A 182 -4.57 26.25 -9.14
CA ASP A 182 -5.73 25.58 -9.73
C ASP A 182 -5.51 24.06 -9.94
N ASN A 183 -4.35 23.55 -9.50
CA ASN A 183 -3.95 22.17 -9.74
C ASN A 183 -3.12 21.60 -8.57
N VAL A 184 -2.72 20.31 -8.68
CA VAL A 184 -1.87 19.61 -7.70
C VAL A 184 -0.45 19.34 -8.22
N GLN A 185 0.00 20.01 -9.26
CA GLN A 185 1.30 19.75 -9.90
C GLN A 185 2.48 19.91 -8.94
N CYS A 186 2.42 20.88 -8.02
CA CYS A 186 3.47 21.08 -7.03
C CYS A 186 3.74 19.82 -6.17
N ILE A 187 2.73 18.93 -5.99
CA ILE A 187 2.91 17.65 -5.30
C ILE A 187 3.87 16.75 -6.09
N PHE A 188 3.66 16.61 -7.41
CA PHE A 188 4.52 15.79 -8.25
C PHE A 188 5.94 16.35 -8.33
N GLU A 189 6.08 17.66 -8.49
CA GLU A 189 7.37 18.34 -8.48
C GLU A 189 8.13 18.10 -7.18
N THR A 190 7.45 18.27 -6.05
CA THR A 190 8.05 18.04 -4.73
C THR A 190 8.47 16.59 -4.56
N ILE A 191 7.65 15.62 -4.98
CA ILE A 191 8.00 14.19 -4.95
C ILE A 191 9.28 13.94 -5.75
N VAL A 192 9.34 14.41 -7.00
CA VAL A 192 10.47 14.15 -7.88
C VAL A 192 11.76 14.80 -7.36
N ASN A 193 11.66 16.00 -6.76
CA ASN A 193 12.80 16.75 -6.27
C ASN A 193 13.30 16.27 -4.89
N THR A 194 12.39 15.75 -4.04
CA THR A 194 12.72 15.37 -2.65
C THR A 194 13.01 13.88 -2.51
N ILE A 195 12.22 13.04 -3.15
CA ILE A 195 12.37 11.59 -3.01
C ILE A 195 13.46 11.10 -3.95
N ASN A 196 14.43 10.41 -3.39
CA ASN A 196 15.51 9.81 -4.17
C ASN A 196 14.98 8.69 -5.06
N PRO A 197 15.63 8.44 -6.21
CA PRO A 197 15.39 7.23 -6.98
C PRO A 197 15.63 5.98 -6.14
N PRO A 198 14.90 4.87 -6.40
CA PRO A 198 15.06 3.65 -5.64
C PRO A 198 16.51 3.15 -5.67
N LYS A 199 17.02 2.78 -4.49
CA LYS A 199 18.33 2.13 -4.38
C LYS A 199 18.18 0.71 -4.91
N CYS A 200 18.57 0.49 -6.15
CA CYS A 200 18.46 -0.80 -6.82
C CYS A 200 19.65 -1.04 -7.74
N GLU A 201 19.87 -2.28 -8.12
CA GLU A 201 20.91 -2.68 -9.05
C GLU A 201 20.29 -3.09 -10.38
N ILE A 202 20.35 -2.21 -11.39
CA ILE A 202 19.74 -2.47 -12.71
C ILE A 202 20.43 -3.62 -13.43
N GLU A 203 21.77 -3.66 -13.37
CA GLU A 203 22.58 -4.72 -13.95
C GLU A 203 22.77 -5.82 -12.91
N GLY A 204 22.43 -7.07 -13.25
CA GLY A 204 22.59 -8.20 -12.34
C GLY A 204 21.51 -9.25 -12.51
N THR A 205 21.63 -10.31 -11.73
CA THR A 205 20.63 -11.38 -11.68
C THR A 205 19.35 -10.88 -11.02
N SER A 206 18.20 -11.27 -11.55
CA SER A 206 16.89 -10.81 -11.07
C SER A 206 16.67 -11.19 -9.61
N GLN A 207 16.11 -10.24 -8.84
CA GLN A 207 15.76 -10.45 -7.44
C GLN A 207 14.60 -9.54 -7.05
N MET A 208 13.57 -10.11 -6.42
CA MET A 208 12.37 -9.41 -5.94
C MET A 208 11.91 -10.00 -4.61
N LEU A 209 11.66 -9.16 -3.63
CA LEU A 209 11.01 -9.55 -2.38
C LEU A 209 9.50 -9.47 -2.52
N VAL A 210 8.78 -10.52 -2.16
CA VAL A 210 7.32 -10.51 -2.11
C VAL A 210 6.87 -9.79 -0.83
N SER A 211 6.32 -8.61 -0.99
CA SER A 211 5.86 -7.75 0.11
C SER A 211 4.37 -7.88 0.38
N ASN A 212 3.60 -8.23 -0.63
CA ASN A 212 2.15 -8.44 -0.52
C ASN A 212 1.66 -9.52 -1.47
N ILE A 213 0.45 -10.03 -1.24
CA ILE A 213 -0.23 -11.02 -2.07
C ILE A 213 -1.63 -10.49 -2.39
N ASP A 214 -2.02 -10.63 -3.65
CA ASP A 214 -3.41 -10.49 -4.10
C ASP A 214 -3.90 -11.83 -4.65
N TYR A 215 -5.17 -11.93 -4.91
CA TYR A 215 -5.79 -13.13 -5.46
C TYR A 215 -6.77 -12.76 -6.58
N ASP A 216 -6.60 -13.44 -7.69
CA ASP A 216 -7.49 -13.35 -8.86
C ASP A 216 -8.12 -14.73 -9.11
N ASP A 217 -9.43 -14.77 -9.37
CA ASP A 217 -10.16 -16.04 -9.54
C ASP A 217 -9.69 -16.85 -10.77
N TYR A 218 -9.01 -16.20 -11.75
CA TYR A 218 -8.48 -16.84 -12.96
C TYR A 218 -6.97 -17.10 -12.92
N LEU A 219 -6.22 -16.21 -12.28
CA LEU A 219 -4.75 -16.27 -12.23
C LEU A 219 -4.22 -16.90 -10.95
N GLY A 220 -5.08 -17.08 -9.94
CA GLY A 220 -4.72 -17.55 -8.62
C GLY A 220 -3.99 -16.48 -7.81
N ARG A 221 -3.02 -16.90 -6.98
CA ARG A 221 -2.21 -15.99 -6.17
C ARG A 221 -1.31 -15.13 -7.03
N LEU A 222 -1.26 -13.86 -6.69
CA LEU A 222 -0.47 -12.83 -7.33
C LEU A 222 0.53 -12.27 -6.32
N ALA A 223 1.82 -12.40 -6.63
CA ALA A 223 2.89 -11.86 -5.78
C ALA A 223 3.16 -10.39 -6.13
N ILE A 224 3.09 -9.52 -5.16
CA ILE A 224 3.37 -8.09 -5.31
C ILE A 224 4.68 -7.77 -4.59
N GLY A 225 5.56 -7.01 -5.24
CA GLY A 225 6.80 -6.57 -4.63
C GLY A 225 7.59 -5.61 -5.50
N ARG A 226 8.66 -5.07 -4.91
CA ARG A 226 9.63 -4.26 -5.63
C ARG A 226 10.75 -5.15 -6.17
N ILE A 227 11.14 -4.92 -7.42
CA ILE A 227 12.32 -5.54 -8.00
C ILE A 227 13.55 -4.83 -7.42
N GLU A 228 14.36 -5.55 -6.67
CA GLU A 228 15.57 -5.00 -6.03
C GLU A 228 16.78 -5.01 -6.96
N ARG A 229 16.83 -6.03 -7.85
CA ARG A 229 17.97 -6.22 -8.76
C ARG A 229 17.51 -6.81 -10.08
N GLY A 230 18.18 -6.39 -11.17
CA GLY A 230 18.03 -6.94 -12.51
C GLY A 230 16.69 -6.65 -13.18
N THR A 231 16.33 -7.53 -14.08
CA THR A 231 15.09 -7.44 -14.87
C THR A 231 14.29 -8.74 -14.73
N ILE A 232 12.99 -8.61 -14.49
CA ILE A 232 12.05 -9.74 -14.48
C ILE A 232 11.26 -9.73 -15.79
N LYS A 233 11.07 -10.94 -16.38
CA LYS A 233 10.35 -11.11 -17.66
C LYS A 233 9.18 -12.07 -17.51
N SER A 234 8.11 -11.80 -18.24
CA SER A 234 7.03 -12.76 -18.43
C SER A 234 7.54 -14.04 -19.09
N GLY A 235 7.08 -15.21 -18.64
CA GLY A 235 7.55 -16.52 -19.10
C GLY A 235 8.87 -17.00 -18.51
N MET A 236 9.55 -16.18 -17.69
CA MET A 236 10.84 -16.52 -17.08
C MET A 236 10.67 -17.65 -16.04
N THR A 237 11.62 -18.60 -16.02
CA THR A 237 11.76 -19.56 -14.93
C THR A 237 12.59 -18.93 -13.83
N VAL A 238 12.12 -19.03 -12.59
CA VAL A 238 12.71 -18.38 -11.42
C VAL A 238 12.88 -19.37 -10.26
N ALA A 239 13.81 -19.08 -9.38
CA ALA A 239 13.89 -19.72 -8.08
C ALA A 239 13.05 -18.89 -7.07
N VAL A 240 12.31 -19.58 -6.23
CA VAL A 240 11.57 -18.99 -5.10
C VAL A 240 12.22 -19.47 -3.81
N CYS A 241 12.95 -18.58 -3.16
CA CYS A 241 13.62 -18.84 -1.90
C CYS A 241 12.64 -18.62 -0.75
N LYS A 242 12.26 -19.70 -0.08
CA LYS A 242 11.47 -19.73 1.15
C LYS A 242 12.36 -19.76 2.39
N ASN A 243 11.78 -19.85 3.57
CA ASN A 243 12.55 -19.95 4.83
C ASN A 243 13.35 -21.26 4.92
N ASP A 244 12.74 -22.36 4.48
CA ASP A 244 13.24 -23.73 4.66
C ASP A 244 13.71 -24.42 3.36
N LYS A 245 13.30 -23.88 2.22
CA LYS A 245 13.57 -24.51 0.90
C LYS A 245 13.59 -23.50 -0.23
N THR A 246 14.19 -23.91 -1.34
CA THR A 246 14.08 -23.19 -2.61
C THR A 246 13.33 -24.07 -3.60
N ILE A 247 12.31 -23.51 -4.24
CA ILE A 247 11.53 -24.18 -5.27
C ILE A 247 11.69 -23.44 -6.59
N GLN A 248 11.46 -24.15 -7.71
CA GLN A 248 11.38 -23.51 -9.02
C GLN A 248 9.94 -23.14 -9.35
N GLY A 249 9.77 -21.98 -9.97
CA GLY A 249 8.50 -21.48 -10.47
C GLY A 249 8.65 -20.88 -11.86
N LYS A 250 7.53 -20.67 -12.53
CA LYS A 250 7.49 -19.98 -13.81
C LYS A 250 6.56 -18.79 -13.73
N ILE A 251 7.03 -17.63 -14.10
CA ILE A 251 6.21 -16.42 -14.20
C ILE A 251 5.30 -16.58 -15.41
N ALA A 252 3.99 -16.71 -15.17
CA ALA A 252 3.03 -16.82 -16.25
C ALA A 252 2.75 -15.43 -16.85
N LYS A 253 2.47 -14.45 -16.00
CA LYS A 253 2.22 -13.06 -16.39
C LYS A 253 2.91 -12.11 -15.43
N LEU A 254 3.33 -10.98 -15.97
CA LEU A 254 3.94 -9.87 -15.26
C LEU A 254 3.10 -8.62 -15.49
N PHE A 255 2.74 -7.94 -14.41
CA PHE A 255 1.95 -6.71 -14.46
C PHE A 255 2.69 -5.55 -13.80
N THR A 256 2.50 -4.38 -14.35
CA THR A 256 2.82 -3.10 -13.73
C THR A 256 1.56 -2.26 -13.60
N TYR A 257 1.66 -1.10 -12.94
CA TYR A 257 0.51 -0.23 -12.74
C TYR A 257 0.57 0.97 -13.68
N LYS A 258 -0.59 1.40 -14.19
CA LYS A 258 -0.79 2.67 -14.89
C LYS A 258 -2.13 3.25 -14.44
N GLY A 259 -2.08 4.30 -13.64
CA GLY A 259 -3.23 4.64 -12.83
C GLY A 259 -3.60 3.47 -11.94
N LEU A 260 -4.86 3.17 -11.86
CA LEU A 260 -5.41 2.01 -11.11
C LEU A 260 -5.40 0.70 -11.90
N LYS A 261 -5.09 0.75 -13.20
CA LYS A 261 -5.15 -0.43 -14.05
C LYS A 261 -3.86 -1.21 -13.97
N LYS A 262 -3.99 -2.53 -13.78
CA LYS A 262 -2.90 -3.48 -13.96
C LYS A 262 -2.68 -3.65 -15.47
N ILE A 263 -1.47 -3.43 -15.92
CA ILE A 263 -1.07 -3.57 -17.34
C ILE A 263 -0.10 -4.72 -17.45
N GLU A 264 -0.41 -5.69 -18.30
CA GLU A 264 0.49 -6.78 -18.62
C GLU A 264 1.68 -6.25 -19.41
N VAL A 265 2.89 -6.59 -18.98
CA VAL A 265 4.14 -6.18 -19.61
C VAL A 265 5.03 -7.39 -19.88
N SER A 266 5.90 -7.29 -20.88
CA SER A 266 6.87 -8.34 -21.20
C SER A 266 8.01 -8.38 -20.20
N GLU A 267 8.43 -7.24 -19.69
CA GLU A 267 9.55 -7.11 -18.76
C GLU A 267 9.39 -5.87 -17.85
N ALA A 268 10.04 -5.90 -16.68
CA ALA A 268 10.14 -4.79 -15.74
C ALA A 268 11.54 -4.79 -15.10
N GLU A 269 12.07 -3.61 -14.83
CA GLU A 269 13.42 -3.38 -14.32
C GLU A 269 13.42 -3.12 -12.81
N ALA A 270 14.59 -3.26 -12.20
CA ALA A 270 14.85 -2.97 -10.81
C ALA A 270 14.38 -1.54 -10.44
N GLY A 271 13.79 -1.44 -9.26
CA GLY A 271 13.15 -0.24 -8.72
C GLY A 271 11.64 -0.18 -8.94
N ASP A 272 11.07 -0.93 -9.90
CA ASP A 272 9.63 -0.92 -10.13
C ASP A 272 8.87 -1.85 -9.17
N ILE A 273 7.63 -1.47 -8.87
CA ILE A 273 6.68 -2.31 -8.11
C ILE A 273 5.84 -3.06 -9.13
N VAL A 274 5.88 -4.38 -9.05
CA VAL A 274 5.23 -5.28 -10.01
C VAL A 274 4.36 -6.31 -9.33
N GLU A 275 3.53 -6.95 -10.13
CA GLU A 275 2.70 -8.06 -9.74
C GLU A 275 2.93 -9.25 -10.67
N ILE A 276 3.12 -10.43 -10.08
CA ILE A 276 3.53 -11.64 -10.78
C ILE A 276 2.53 -12.77 -10.53
N SER A 277 2.11 -13.46 -11.60
CA SER A 277 1.29 -14.68 -11.53
C SER A 277 2.07 -15.91 -11.97
N GLY A 278 1.52 -17.09 -11.65
CA GLY A 278 2.01 -18.38 -12.12
C GLY A 278 2.75 -19.22 -11.07
N ILE A 279 2.96 -18.68 -9.86
CA ILE A 279 3.61 -19.40 -8.76
C ILE A 279 2.55 -19.66 -7.68
N ALA A 280 1.99 -20.87 -7.68
CA ALA A 280 0.87 -21.22 -6.81
C ALA A 280 1.20 -21.18 -5.31
N ASP A 281 2.39 -21.66 -4.92
CA ASP A 281 2.85 -21.68 -3.53
C ASP A 281 3.79 -20.50 -3.27
N ILE A 282 3.28 -19.27 -3.44
CA ILE A 282 4.01 -18.03 -3.15
C ILE A 282 3.45 -17.40 -1.86
N ASN A 283 4.34 -16.93 -0.99
CA ASN A 283 3.97 -16.28 0.25
C ASN A 283 4.70 -14.96 0.43
N ILE A 284 4.20 -14.11 1.32
CA ILE A 284 4.88 -12.89 1.72
C ILE A 284 6.21 -13.26 2.40
N GLY A 285 7.27 -12.54 2.08
CA GLY A 285 8.63 -12.80 2.55
C GLY A 285 9.42 -13.79 1.69
N ASP A 286 8.77 -14.46 0.73
CA ASP A 286 9.49 -15.24 -0.26
C ASP A 286 10.29 -14.31 -1.18
N THR A 287 11.46 -14.77 -1.64
CA THR A 287 12.26 -14.04 -2.62
C THR A 287 12.21 -14.75 -3.95
N ILE A 288 11.79 -14.04 -4.99
CA ILE A 288 11.87 -14.49 -6.38
C ILE A 288 13.21 -14.06 -6.93
N CYS A 289 14.01 -14.99 -7.46
CA CYS A 289 15.34 -14.70 -7.97
C CYS A 289 15.73 -15.60 -9.16
N ASP A 290 16.91 -15.34 -9.72
CA ASP A 290 17.47 -16.13 -10.80
C ASP A 290 17.72 -17.57 -10.35
N VAL A 291 17.40 -18.55 -11.23
CA VAL A 291 17.56 -19.99 -10.93
C VAL A 291 19.01 -20.37 -10.67
N ASN A 292 19.94 -19.72 -11.36
CA ASN A 292 21.36 -20.04 -11.26
C ASN A 292 22.05 -19.35 -10.07
N ASN A 293 21.41 -18.32 -9.51
CA ASN A 293 21.92 -17.57 -8.37
C ASN A 293 20.81 -17.33 -7.36
N PRO A 294 20.30 -18.37 -6.68
CA PRO A 294 19.24 -18.22 -5.69
C PRO A 294 19.79 -17.53 -4.45
N GLU A 295 19.32 -16.32 -4.18
CA GLU A 295 19.74 -15.49 -3.07
C GLU A 295 18.51 -14.92 -2.37
N LYS A 296 18.30 -15.30 -1.11
CA LYS A 296 17.17 -14.85 -0.30
C LYS A 296 17.42 -13.46 0.28
N ILE A 297 16.43 -12.56 0.13
CA ILE A 297 16.41 -11.28 0.86
C ILE A 297 15.92 -11.53 2.29
N PRO A 298 16.63 -11.03 3.32
CA PRO A 298 16.16 -11.10 4.69
C PRO A 298 14.79 -10.43 4.85
N PHE A 299 13.87 -11.16 5.43
CA PHE A 299 12.52 -10.66 5.71
C PHE A 299 12.24 -10.78 7.20
N VAL A 300 11.62 -9.75 7.78
CA VAL A 300 11.14 -9.78 9.16
C VAL A 300 9.79 -10.47 9.17
N ASP A 301 9.65 -11.50 9.97
CA ASP A 301 8.42 -12.27 10.08
C ASP A 301 7.23 -11.37 10.43
N ILE A 302 6.07 -11.77 9.91
CA ILE A 302 4.80 -11.11 10.21
C ILE A 302 4.48 -11.40 11.67
N ASP A 303 4.16 -10.37 12.42
CA ASP A 303 3.73 -10.51 13.80
C ASP A 303 2.57 -11.52 13.92
N GLU A 304 2.64 -12.39 14.92
CA GLU A 304 1.59 -13.39 15.15
C GLU A 304 0.25 -12.75 15.57
N PRO A 305 -0.88 -13.43 15.26
CA PRO A 305 -2.18 -13.03 15.76
C PRO A 305 -2.21 -12.95 17.29
N THR A 306 -2.84 -11.90 17.81
CA THR A 306 -2.93 -11.65 19.26
C THR A 306 -4.33 -11.92 19.84
N VAL A 307 -5.35 -12.03 18.98
CA VAL A 307 -6.74 -12.26 19.37
C VAL A 307 -7.26 -13.49 18.67
N SER A 308 -7.98 -14.33 19.41
CA SER A 308 -8.69 -15.49 18.88
C SER A 308 -10.19 -15.40 19.19
N MET A 309 -11.02 -15.70 18.20
CA MET A 309 -12.48 -15.75 18.32
C MET A 309 -13.02 -17.00 17.67
N THR A 310 -14.12 -17.53 18.22
CA THR A 310 -14.86 -18.62 17.60
C THR A 310 -16.04 -18.06 16.80
N PHE A 311 -16.07 -18.37 15.51
CA PHE A 311 -17.17 -18.09 14.61
C PHE A 311 -17.99 -19.37 14.45
N SER A 312 -19.28 -19.30 14.72
CA SER A 312 -20.18 -20.45 14.59
C SER A 312 -21.47 -20.06 13.89
N VAL A 313 -22.14 -21.07 13.35
CA VAL A 313 -23.49 -20.89 12.82
C VAL A 313 -24.42 -20.48 13.95
N ASN A 314 -25.36 -19.57 13.65
CA ASN A 314 -26.40 -19.20 14.58
C ASN A 314 -27.32 -20.40 14.82
N ASN A 315 -27.33 -20.93 16.04
CA ASN A 315 -28.19 -22.05 16.50
C ASN A 315 -29.32 -21.58 17.42
N GLY A 316 -29.56 -20.28 17.49
CA GLY A 316 -30.65 -19.70 18.30
C GLY A 316 -32.05 -19.99 17.72
N PRO A 317 -33.13 -19.71 18.49
CA PRO A 317 -34.51 -19.97 18.09
C PRO A 317 -34.98 -19.28 16.80
N LEU A 318 -34.28 -18.23 16.39
CA LEU A 318 -34.56 -17.45 15.18
C LEU A 318 -33.56 -17.71 14.04
N ALA A 319 -32.74 -18.76 14.18
CA ALA A 319 -31.78 -19.13 13.16
C ALA A 319 -32.43 -19.39 11.80
N GLY A 320 -31.83 -18.94 10.72
CA GLY A 320 -32.31 -19.14 9.35
C GLY A 320 -33.50 -18.27 8.93
N ARG A 321 -33.97 -17.35 9.78
CA ARG A 321 -35.04 -16.40 9.40
C ARG A 321 -34.56 -15.18 8.67
N GLU A 322 -33.31 -14.78 8.90
CA GLU A 322 -32.66 -13.62 8.26
C GLU A 322 -31.25 -14.00 7.81
N GLY A 323 -30.79 -13.41 6.71
CA GLY A 323 -29.48 -13.62 6.11
C GLY A 323 -29.46 -14.72 5.06
N GLU A 324 -28.62 -14.55 4.03
CA GLU A 324 -28.47 -15.49 2.90
C GLU A 324 -27.32 -16.47 3.10
N PHE A 325 -26.21 -16.05 3.77
CA PHE A 325 -24.96 -16.81 3.86
C PHE A 325 -24.70 -17.33 5.29
N VAL A 326 -25.69 -18.01 5.86
CA VAL A 326 -25.72 -18.37 7.29
C VAL A 326 -25.37 -19.83 7.59
N THR A 327 -25.03 -20.65 6.58
CA THR A 327 -24.65 -22.04 6.79
C THR A 327 -23.18 -22.20 7.13
N SER A 328 -22.80 -23.30 7.82
CA SER A 328 -21.39 -23.61 8.12
C SER A 328 -20.50 -23.62 6.87
N ARG A 329 -21.02 -24.13 5.76
CA ARG A 329 -20.33 -24.13 4.48
C ARG A 329 -20.04 -22.71 3.99
N HIS A 330 -21.01 -21.79 4.04
CA HIS A 330 -20.81 -20.40 3.61
C HIS A 330 -19.79 -19.70 4.50
N ILE A 331 -19.86 -19.89 5.82
CA ILE A 331 -18.92 -19.32 6.77
C ILE A 331 -17.50 -19.86 6.50
N ARG A 332 -17.38 -21.18 6.32
CA ARG A 332 -16.13 -21.85 5.98
C ARG A 332 -15.53 -21.27 4.70
N ASP A 333 -16.29 -21.30 3.61
CA ASP A 333 -15.82 -20.83 2.31
C ASP A 333 -15.38 -19.36 2.37
N ARG A 334 -16.12 -18.52 3.11
CA ARG A 334 -15.76 -17.10 3.30
C ARG A 334 -14.49 -16.93 4.13
N LEU A 335 -14.32 -17.65 5.23
CA LEU A 335 -13.15 -17.57 6.08
C LEU A 335 -11.88 -18.08 5.37
N PHE A 336 -11.98 -19.22 4.69
CA PHE A 336 -10.84 -19.77 3.96
C PHE A 336 -10.48 -18.94 2.71
N LYS A 337 -11.47 -18.33 2.04
CA LYS A 337 -11.19 -17.39 0.96
C LYS A 337 -10.45 -16.15 1.46
N GLU A 338 -10.69 -15.70 2.68
CA GLU A 338 -9.97 -14.57 3.28
C GLU A 338 -8.49 -14.89 3.50
N LEU A 339 -8.12 -16.14 3.81
CA LEU A 339 -6.72 -16.56 3.98
C LEU A 339 -5.89 -16.41 2.70
N GLU A 340 -6.52 -16.38 1.52
CA GLU A 340 -5.80 -16.19 0.27
C GLU A 340 -5.24 -14.76 0.13
N ARG A 341 -5.86 -13.80 0.82
CA ARG A 341 -5.47 -12.37 0.77
C ARG A 341 -4.89 -11.86 2.08
N ASN A 342 -5.40 -12.33 3.22
CA ASN A 342 -5.02 -11.85 4.55
C ASN A 342 -4.08 -12.82 5.24
N VAL A 343 -2.79 -12.56 5.14
CA VAL A 343 -1.73 -13.41 5.72
C VAL A 343 -1.61 -13.30 7.24
N SER A 344 -2.21 -12.26 7.85
CA SER A 344 -2.23 -12.09 9.31
C SER A 344 -3.37 -12.84 9.98
N LEU A 345 -4.27 -13.43 9.18
CA LEU A 345 -5.39 -14.22 9.67
C LEU A 345 -5.00 -15.69 9.72
N ARG A 346 -5.45 -16.40 10.76
CA ARG A 346 -5.36 -17.86 10.83
C ARG A 346 -6.75 -18.41 11.12
N VAL A 347 -7.17 -19.40 10.38
CA VAL A 347 -8.45 -20.09 10.56
C VAL A 347 -8.18 -21.56 10.80
N ARG A 348 -8.81 -22.12 11.83
CA ARG A 348 -8.75 -23.54 12.17
C ARG A 348 -10.16 -24.08 12.31
N GLU A 349 -10.38 -25.28 11.82
CA GLU A 349 -11.60 -26.03 12.12
C GLU A 349 -11.55 -26.47 13.58
N THR A 350 -12.67 -26.40 14.29
CA THR A 350 -12.81 -26.91 15.65
C THR A 350 -13.34 -28.35 15.63
N ASP A 351 -13.48 -28.96 16.79
CA ASP A 351 -14.10 -30.29 16.90
C ASP A 351 -15.58 -30.30 16.47
N SER A 352 -16.22 -29.14 16.35
CA SER A 352 -17.56 -28.96 15.81
C SER A 352 -17.52 -28.57 14.35
N ALA A 353 -18.26 -29.29 13.51
CA ALA A 353 -18.36 -28.97 12.07
C ALA A 353 -18.98 -27.58 11.75
N ASP A 354 -19.62 -26.97 12.75
CA ASP A 354 -20.35 -25.72 12.62
C ASP A 354 -19.60 -24.51 13.24
N SER A 355 -18.35 -24.69 13.67
CA SER A 355 -17.57 -23.64 14.28
C SER A 355 -16.11 -23.62 13.82
N PHE A 356 -15.54 -22.42 13.77
CA PHE A 356 -14.19 -22.12 13.29
C PHE A 356 -13.48 -21.22 14.30
N GLU A 357 -12.26 -21.54 14.65
CA GLU A 357 -11.38 -20.65 15.41
C GLU A 357 -10.70 -19.71 14.42
N VAL A 358 -10.87 -18.42 14.62
CA VAL A 358 -10.27 -17.35 13.80
C VAL A 358 -9.34 -16.53 14.67
N CYS A 359 -8.07 -16.49 14.31
CA CYS A 359 -7.05 -15.71 15.01
C CYS A 359 -6.62 -14.53 14.12
N GLY A 360 -6.58 -13.34 14.69
CA GLY A 360 -6.22 -12.08 14.02
C GLY A 360 -5.53 -11.10 14.97
N ARG A 361 -5.25 -9.90 14.48
CA ARG A 361 -4.64 -8.83 15.28
C ARG A 361 -5.64 -7.80 15.81
N GLY A 362 -6.86 -7.86 15.39
CA GLY A 362 -7.91 -6.92 15.77
C GLY A 362 -9.10 -6.97 14.84
#